data_1f0d38f6ab76884fd492704b7181e4df
#
_entry.id   1f0d38f6ab76884fd492704b7181e4df
#
_cell.length_a   1.000
_cell.length_b   1.000
_cell.length_c   1.000
_cell.angle_alpha   90.00
_cell.angle_beta   90.00
_cell.angle_gamma   90.00
#
_symmetry.space_group_name_H-M   'P 1'
#
loop_
_entity.id
_entity.type
_entity.pdbx_description
1 polymer ?
#
loop_
_entity_poly.entity_id
_entity_poly.type
_entity_poly.pdbx_seq_one_letter_code
_entity_poly.pdbx_strand_id
1 'polypeptide(L)'
;MTNFGAAFAAVVAFSLLVAGDASAAHRRDDGGLALADLMALRYAADRAEIENLQARYMFAVDWQDPDAYASTFTEDGVLDWAGGVVSGRAAIAEEVHGMRATFAKRESADAPKRPARLRHFISNVALKIDGDHATGRAYWFEIDNNTSTRAPIVSGYGHYDDELRKVDGHWLFSRRRINNEVMESRAAGPANPAW
;
A
#
# COMPACT_ATOMS: atom_id res chain seq x y z
N MET A 1 -2.60 -3.91 -60.33
CA MET A 1 -4.01 -3.61 -60.61
C MET A 1 -4.81 -4.09 -59.42
N THR A 2 -5.22 -3.17 -58.59
CA THR A 2 -6.44 -3.22 -57.75
C THR A 2 -6.43 -2.06 -56.77
N ASN A 3 -7.42 -1.22 -56.93
CA ASN A 3 -7.68 0.01 -56.21
C ASN A 3 -7.99 -0.24 -54.76
N PHE A 4 -7.41 0.59 -53.86
CA PHE A 4 -7.90 0.81 -52.50
C PHE A 4 -8.80 2.05 -52.49
N GLY A 5 -10.06 1.82 -52.21
CA GLY A 5 -11.08 2.84 -52.09
C GLY A 5 -10.96 3.63 -50.78
N ALA A 6 -11.22 4.91 -50.89
CA ALA A 6 -11.27 5.89 -49.83
C ALA A 6 -12.43 5.60 -48.84
N ALA A 7 -12.14 5.62 -47.54
CA ALA A 7 -13.17 5.62 -46.50
C ALA A 7 -13.49 7.06 -46.09
N PHE A 8 -14.76 7.40 -46.21
CA PHE A 8 -15.38 8.67 -45.82
C PHE A 8 -15.38 8.85 -44.30
N ALA A 9 -14.83 9.93 -43.81
CA ALA A 9 -15.07 10.41 -42.48
C ALA A 9 -16.33 11.27 -42.44
N ALA A 10 -17.37 10.79 -41.78
CA ALA A 10 -18.57 11.57 -41.47
C ALA A 10 -18.34 12.37 -40.18
N VAL A 11 -18.24 13.68 -40.33
CA VAL A 11 -18.29 14.62 -39.20
C VAL A 11 -19.73 14.88 -38.88
N VAL A 12 -20.24 14.38 -37.76
CA VAL A 12 -21.56 14.73 -37.24
C VAL A 12 -21.38 15.96 -36.32
N ALA A 13 -21.77 17.11 -36.82
CA ALA A 13 -21.91 18.34 -36.04
C ALA A 13 -23.20 18.26 -35.22
N PHE A 14 -23.07 18.12 -33.91
CA PHE A 14 -24.19 18.23 -32.98
C PHE A 14 -24.29 19.69 -32.52
N SER A 15 -25.20 20.46 -33.13
CA SER A 15 -25.57 21.77 -32.64
C SER A 15 -26.62 21.60 -31.55
N LEU A 16 -26.19 21.75 -30.27
CA LEU A 16 -27.11 21.91 -29.15
C LEU A 16 -27.35 23.42 -28.92
N LEU A 17 -28.48 23.90 -29.36
CA LEU A 17 -29.08 25.12 -28.83
C LEU A 17 -29.68 24.77 -27.49
N VAL A 18 -29.07 25.15 -26.40
CA VAL A 18 -29.70 25.27 -25.08
C VAL A 18 -29.71 26.73 -24.71
N ALA A 19 -30.82 27.41 -25.08
CA ALA A 19 -31.19 28.63 -24.41
C ALA A 19 -31.92 28.24 -23.13
N GLY A 20 -31.24 28.29 -22.02
CA GLY A 20 -31.78 28.13 -20.68
C GLY A 20 -31.11 29.13 -19.77
N ASP A 21 -31.91 30.02 -19.20
CA ASP A 21 -31.52 31.04 -18.24
C ASP A 21 -30.67 30.44 -17.10
N ALA A 22 -29.37 30.57 -17.18
CA ALA A 22 -28.46 30.30 -16.08
C ALA A 22 -28.04 31.61 -15.42
N SER A 23 -29.02 32.35 -14.93
CA SER A 23 -28.79 33.43 -13.93
C SER A 23 -28.81 32.81 -12.52
N ALA A 24 -28.11 31.73 -12.30
CA ALA A 24 -27.65 31.36 -10.98
C ALA A 24 -26.36 32.14 -10.75
N ALA A 25 -26.52 33.32 -10.17
CA ALA A 25 -25.42 34.11 -9.68
C ALA A 25 -24.53 33.23 -8.81
N HIS A 26 -23.42 32.77 -9.37
CA HIS A 26 -22.32 32.20 -8.62
C HIS A 26 -21.77 33.36 -7.77
N ARG A 27 -22.39 33.62 -6.61
CA ARG A 27 -21.75 34.40 -5.57
C ARG A 27 -20.45 33.67 -5.26
N ARG A 28 -19.36 34.21 -5.76
CA ARG A 28 -18.05 33.93 -5.20
C ARG A 28 -18.12 34.50 -3.79
N ASP A 29 -18.40 33.64 -2.85
CA ASP A 29 -18.22 33.93 -1.44
C ASP A 29 -16.73 34.15 -1.21
N ASP A 30 -16.37 35.20 -0.53
CA ASP A 30 -15.01 35.68 -0.35
C ASP A 30 -14.12 34.58 0.23
N GLY A 31 -13.33 33.92 -0.60
CA GLY A 31 -12.02 33.34 -0.27
C GLY A 31 -11.94 32.08 0.61
N GLY A 32 -13.02 31.54 1.16
CA GLY A 32 -13.01 30.35 2.00
C GLY A 32 -13.47 29.10 1.22
N LEU A 33 -12.74 27.98 1.36
CA LEU A 33 -13.21 26.66 0.90
C LEU A 33 -14.45 26.26 1.70
N ALA A 34 -15.46 25.66 1.05
CA ALA A 34 -16.57 25.06 1.77
C ALA A 34 -16.07 23.95 2.72
N LEU A 35 -16.78 23.75 3.84
CA LEU A 35 -16.39 22.72 4.81
C LEU A 35 -16.23 21.33 4.17
N ALA A 36 -17.07 20.99 3.21
CA ALA A 36 -16.98 19.74 2.46
C ALA A 36 -15.66 19.63 1.66
N ASP A 37 -15.22 20.74 1.05
CA ASP A 37 -13.95 20.78 0.30
C ASP A 37 -12.75 20.63 1.25
N LEU A 38 -12.79 21.27 2.42
CA LEU A 38 -11.75 21.12 3.45
C LEU A 38 -11.67 19.68 3.96
N MET A 39 -12.82 19.03 4.19
CA MET A 39 -12.87 17.63 4.59
C MET A 39 -12.33 16.70 3.50
N ALA A 40 -12.67 16.95 2.23
CA ALA A 40 -12.15 16.18 1.09
C ALA A 40 -10.63 16.35 0.92
N LEU A 41 -10.11 17.57 1.07
CA LEU A 41 -8.67 17.84 1.04
C LEU A 41 -7.92 17.15 2.19
N ARG A 42 -8.48 17.19 3.40
CA ARG A 42 -7.91 16.48 4.55
C ARG A 42 -7.87 14.98 4.31
N TYR A 43 -8.98 14.39 3.85
CA TYR A 43 -9.02 12.97 3.50
C TYR A 43 -7.96 12.61 2.45
N ALA A 44 -7.82 13.41 1.39
CA ALA A 44 -6.84 13.17 0.34
C ALA A 44 -5.39 13.26 0.88
N ALA A 45 -5.10 14.23 1.73
CA ALA A 45 -3.80 14.37 2.38
C ALA A 45 -3.47 13.18 3.30
N ASP A 46 -4.43 12.80 4.16
CA ASP A 46 -4.29 11.67 5.06
C ASP A 46 -4.10 10.35 4.29
N ARG A 47 -4.86 10.16 3.21
CA ARG A 47 -4.71 9.00 2.32
C ARG A 47 -3.32 8.94 1.69
N ALA A 48 -2.83 10.05 1.15
CA ALA A 48 -1.51 10.11 0.53
C ALA A 48 -0.40 9.82 1.56
N GLU A 49 -0.53 10.30 2.78
CA GLU A 49 0.43 10.02 3.85
C GLU A 49 0.42 8.54 4.27
N ILE A 50 -0.77 7.92 4.38
CA ILE A 50 -0.88 6.48 4.67
C ILE A 50 -0.29 5.64 3.53
N GLU A 51 -0.52 5.99 2.26
CA GLU A 51 0.08 5.30 1.12
C GLU A 51 1.62 5.45 1.12
N ASN A 52 2.14 6.62 1.47
CA ASN A 52 3.59 6.82 1.67
C ASN A 52 4.13 6.01 2.87
N LEU A 53 3.38 5.89 3.96
CA LEU A 53 3.75 5.04 5.10
C LEU A 53 3.87 3.58 4.65
N GLN A 54 2.90 3.07 3.89
CA GLN A 54 2.93 1.71 3.35
C GLN A 54 4.15 1.50 2.44
N ALA A 55 4.47 2.47 1.58
CA ALA A 55 5.66 2.39 0.73
C ALA A 55 6.97 2.37 1.55
N ARG A 56 7.10 3.22 2.57
CA ARG A 56 8.26 3.23 3.48
C ARG A 56 8.43 1.89 4.20
N TYR A 57 7.32 1.30 4.68
CA TYR A 57 7.32 -0.03 5.28
C TYR A 57 7.87 -1.09 4.31
N MET A 58 7.43 -1.09 3.03
CA MET A 58 7.92 -2.03 2.02
C MET A 58 9.41 -1.86 1.76
N PHE A 59 9.87 -0.62 1.58
CA PHE A 59 11.29 -0.36 1.40
C PHE A 59 12.11 -0.80 2.62
N ALA A 60 11.65 -0.53 3.82
CA ALA A 60 12.38 -0.88 5.03
C ALA A 60 12.54 -2.41 5.19
N VAL A 61 11.50 -3.20 4.96
CA VAL A 61 11.58 -4.66 5.01
C VAL A 61 12.46 -5.21 3.89
N ASP A 62 12.31 -4.69 2.67
CA ASP A 62 13.04 -5.16 1.48
C ASP A 62 14.54 -4.89 1.53
N TRP A 63 14.95 -3.80 2.19
CA TRP A 63 16.36 -3.48 2.44
C TRP A 63 16.83 -3.93 3.82
N GLN A 64 15.96 -4.60 4.60
CA GLN A 64 16.25 -5.14 5.92
C GLN A 64 16.80 -4.04 6.86
N ASP A 65 16.13 -2.89 6.87
CA ASP A 65 16.43 -1.77 7.75
C ASP A 65 15.52 -1.82 9.00
N PRO A 66 16.03 -2.34 10.13
CA PRO A 66 15.21 -2.55 11.33
C PRO A 66 14.68 -1.25 11.93
N ASP A 67 15.49 -0.19 11.93
CA ASP A 67 15.10 1.09 12.50
C ASP A 67 14.04 1.78 11.63
N ALA A 68 14.25 1.83 10.32
CA ALA A 68 13.26 2.36 9.38
C ALA A 68 11.95 1.56 9.43
N TYR A 69 12.02 0.22 9.52
CA TYR A 69 10.85 -0.64 9.63
C TYR A 69 10.06 -0.38 10.91
N ALA A 70 10.73 -0.42 12.05
CA ALA A 70 10.10 -0.18 13.36
C ALA A 70 9.53 1.24 13.47
N SER A 71 10.16 2.24 12.83
CA SER A 71 9.67 3.64 12.83
C SER A 71 8.33 3.82 12.12
N THR A 72 7.89 2.86 11.31
CA THR A 72 6.57 2.89 10.66
C THR A 72 5.43 2.53 11.62
N PHE A 73 5.74 2.01 12.80
CA PHE A 73 4.78 1.67 13.85
C PHE A 73 4.73 2.74 14.95
N THR A 74 3.63 2.77 15.69
CA THR A 74 3.56 3.51 16.96
C THR A 74 4.48 2.86 17.99
N GLU A 75 4.82 3.55 19.09
CA GLU A 75 5.69 3.01 20.15
C GLU A 75 5.19 1.67 20.71
N ASP A 76 3.87 1.55 20.84
CA ASP A 76 3.14 0.37 21.30
C ASP A 76 2.61 -0.51 20.15
N GLY A 77 3.06 -0.26 18.92
CA GLY A 77 2.56 -0.91 17.70
C GLY A 77 2.66 -2.43 17.74
N VAL A 78 1.75 -3.09 17.04
CA VAL A 78 1.66 -4.56 16.99
C VAL A 78 1.88 -5.05 15.56
N LEU A 79 2.82 -5.95 15.39
CA LEU A 79 3.01 -6.73 14.17
C LEU A 79 2.55 -8.17 14.40
N ASP A 80 1.57 -8.61 13.62
CA ASP A 80 1.00 -9.96 13.65
C ASP A 80 1.28 -10.64 12.31
N TRP A 81 2.27 -11.51 12.26
CA TRP A 81 2.77 -12.12 11.03
C TRP A 81 3.06 -13.62 11.19
N ALA A 82 3.64 -14.25 10.19
CA ALA A 82 3.94 -15.70 10.19
C ALA A 82 4.87 -16.14 11.34
N GLY A 83 5.76 -15.26 11.80
CA GLY A 83 6.64 -15.52 12.96
C GLY A 83 5.94 -15.38 14.31
N GLY A 84 4.72 -14.90 14.37
CA GLY A 84 3.96 -14.68 15.60
C GLY A 84 3.44 -13.26 15.75
N VAL A 85 3.13 -12.89 16.98
CA VAL A 85 2.67 -11.54 17.34
C VAL A 85 3.74 -10.89 18.22
N VAL A 86 4.24 -9.75 17.79
CA VAL A 86 5.20 -8.94 18.54
C VAL A 86 4.65 -7.53 18.76
N SER A 87 5.01 -6.90 19.88
CA SER A 87 4.52 -5.58 20.26
C SER A 87 5.66 -4.67 20.68
N GLY A 88 5.56 -3.40 20.26
CA GLY A 88 6.53 -2.36 20.49
C GLY A 88 7.66 -2.34 19.46
N ARG A 89 8.16 -1.13 19.17
CA ARG A 89 9.18 -0.91 18.13
C ARG A 89 10.42 -1.76 18.30
N ALA A 90 10.90 -1.93 19.53
CA ALA A 90 12.10 -2.72 19.78
C ALA A 90 11.94 -4.19 19.35
N ALA A 91 10.81 -4.83 19.72
CA ALA A 91 10.53 -6.20 19.31
C ALA A 91 10.29 -6.30 17.79
N ILE A 92 9.65 -5.31 17.19
CA ILE A 92 9.42 -5.26 15.73
C ILE A 92 10.75 -5.12 14.97
N ALA A 93 11.71 -4.33 15.46
CA ALA A 93 13.05 -4.23 14.89
C ALA A 93 13.81 -5.56 14.92
N GLU A 94 13.68 -6.33 16.00
CA GLU A 94 14.32 -7.65 16.13
C GLU A 94 13.86 -8.65 15.06
N GLU A 95 12.61 -8.56 14.58
CA GLU A 95 12.13 -9.40 13.47
C GLU A 95 12.95 -9.17 12.20
N VAL A 96 13.29 -7.90 11.90
CA VAL A 96 14.11 -7.54 10.74
C VAL A 96 15.58 -7.90 10.95
N HIS A 97 16.11 -7.81 12.17
CA HIS A 97 17.45 -8.30 12.51
C HIS A 97 17.55 -9.82 12.24
N GLY A 98 16.55 -10.60 12.65
CA GLY A 98 16.45 -12.04 12.38
C GLY A 98 16.40 -12.36 10.87
N MET A 99 15.64 -11.59 10.11
CA MET A 99 15.58 -11.69 8.64
C MET A 99 16.96 -11.41 8.03
N ARG A 100 17.61 -10.31 8.39
CA ARG A 100 18.97 -9.95 7.92
C ARG A 100 19.97 -11.07 8.18
N ALA A 101 19.98 -11.65 9.37
CA ALA A 101 20.86 -12.77 9.71
C ALA A 101 20.58 -14.01 8.83
N THR A 102 19.31 -14.28 8.53
CA THR A 102 18.91 -15.38 7.64
C THR A 102 19.41 -15.15 6.20
N PHE A 103 19.25 -13.94 5.67
CA PHE A 103 19.75 -13.60 4.32
C PHE A 103 21.28 -13.67 4.24
N ALA A 104 21.99 -13.18 5.25
CA ALA A 104 23.44 -13.25 5.31
C ALA A 104 23.96 -14.71 5.27
N LYS A 105 23.29 -15.62 6.00
CA LYS A 105 23.62 -17.06 5.93
C LYS A 105 23.40 -17.65 4.54
N ARG A 106 22.31 -17.29 3.88
CA ARG A 106 21.99 -17.74 2.51
C ARG A 106 23.02 -17.23 1.49
N GLU A 107 23.43 -15.98 1.59
CA GLU A 107 24.44 -15.39 0.70
C GLU A 107 25.81 -16.04 0.89
N SER A 108 26.24 -16.29 2.13
CA SER A 108 27.54 -16.92 2.42
C SER A 108 27.62 -18.38 1.94
N ALA A 109 26.51 -19.11 2.00
CA ALA A 109 26.45 -20.50 1.54
C ALA A 109 26.48 -20.65 0.01
N ASP A 110 26.06 -19.61 -0.71
CA ASP A 110 25.82 -19.63 -2.16
C ASP A 110 26.77 -18.75 -2.98
N ALA A 111 27.80 -18.14 -2.37
CA ALA A 111 28.81 -17.37 -3.12
C ALA A 111 29.50 -18.24 -4.21
N PRO A 112 29.70 -17.73 -5.43
CA PRO A 112 29.56 -16.37 -5.94
C PRO A 112 28.22 -16.04 -6.66
N LYS A 113 27.14 -16.69 -6.32
CA LYS A 113 25.85 -16.47 -6.98
C LYS A 113 25.32 -15.03 -6.77
N ARG A 114 24.26 -14.68 -7.50
CA ARG A 114 23.58 -13.40 -7.33
C ARG A 114 23.14 -13.22 -5.86
N PRO A 115 23.18 -11.99 -5.31
CA PRO A 115 22.68 -11.73 -3.98
C PRO A 115 21.22 -12.17 -3.82
N ALA A 116 20.89 -12.73 -2.67
CA ALA A 116 19.49 -12.99 -2.32
C ALA A 116 18.72 -11.66 -2.18
N ARG A 117 17.55 -11.61 -2.77
CA ARG A 117 16.67 -10.42 -2.74
C ARG A 117 15.23 -10.84 -2.56
N LEU A 118 14.54 -10.06 -1.74
CA LEU A 118 13.10 -10.11 -1.55
C LEU A 118 12.54 -8.74 -1.88
N ARG A 119 11.43 -8.69 -2.59
CA ARG A 119 10.73 -7.43 -2.92
C ARG A 119 9.25 -7.62 -2.75
N HIS A 120 8.67 -6.77 -1.91
CA HIS A 120 7.25 -6.72 -1.68
C HIS A 120 6.57 -5.67 -2.55
N PHE A 121 5.35 -5.97 -2.94
CA PHE A 121 4.47 -5.07 -3.68
C PHE A 121 3.14 -4.96 -2.97
N ILE A 122 2.54 -3.78 -3.00
CA ILE A 122 1.23 -3.49 -2.42
C ILE A 122 0.29 -2.95 -3.49
N SER A 123 -0.98 -3.34 -3.43
CA SER A 123 -2.02 -2.88 -4.36
C SER A 123 -3.39 -2.88 -3.69
N ASN A 124 -4.37 -2.30 -4.39
CA ASN A 124 -5.79 -2.34 -3.99
C ASN A 124 -6.03 -1.79 -2.57
N VAL A 125 -5.42 -0.65 -2.28
CA VAL A 125 -5.51 -0.01 -0.96
C VAL A 125 -6.91 0.54 -0.73
N ALA A 126 -7.62 -0.02 0.25
CA ALA A 126 -8.91 0.46 0.75
C ALA A 126 -8.72 1.03 2.16
N LEU A 127 -9.19 2.25 2.41
CA LEU A 127 -9.02 2.96 3.67
C LEU A 127 -10.36 3.50 4.17
N LYS A 128 -10.58 3.38 5.48
CA LYS A 128 -11.57 4.16 6.24
C LYS A 128 -10.80 5.03 7.22
N ILE A 129 -10.92 6.35 7.07
CA ILE A 129 -10.23 7.34 7.88
C ILE A 129 -11.30 8.08 8.70
N ASP A 130 -11.12 8.09 10.01
CA ASP A 130 -12.00 8.80 10.96
C ASP A 130 -11.13 9.57 11.96
N GLY A 131 -11.05 10.88 11.76
CA GLY A 131 -10.17 11.75 12.55
C GLY A 131 -8.72 11.31 12.51
N ASP A 132 -8.19 10.94 13.65
CA ASP A 132 -6.79 10.51 13.82
C ASP A 132 -6.65 8.96 13.88
N HIS A 133 -7.70 8.24 13.47
CA HIS A 133 -7.72 6.78 13.37
C HIS A 133 -8.06 6.37 11.93
N ALA A 134 -7.48 5.26 11.50
CA ALA A 134 -7.84 4.65 10.22
C ALA A 134 -7.77 3.13 10.30
N THR A 135 -8.55 2.48 9.43
CA THR A 135 -8.36 1.07 9.12
C THR A 135 -8.06 0.91 7.64
N GLY A 136 -7.20 -0.03 7.32
CA GLY A 136 -6.72 -0.29 5.97
C GLY A 136 -6.81 -1.75 5.58
N ARG A 137 -7.04 -1.97 4.29
CA ARG A 137 -6.90 -3.27 3.62
C ARG A 137 -6.12 -3.06 2.35
N ALA A 138 -5.19 -3.97 2.06
CA ALA A 138 -4.42 -3.92 0.82
C ALA A 138 -3.95 -5.34 0.46
N TYR A 139 -3.91 -5.66 -0.82
CA TYR A 139 -3.21 -6.87 -1.25
C TYR A 139 -1.71 -6.65 -1.24
N TRP A 140 -0.97 -7.72 -0.95
CA TRP A 140 0.47 -7.76 -1.10
C TRP A 140 0.87 -9.05 -1.81
N PHE A 141 2.00 -9.00 -2.49
CA PHE A 141 2.75 -10.17 -2.93
C PHE A 141 4.24 -9.87 -2.86
N GLU A 142 5.03 -10.93 -2.84
CA GLU A 142 6.48 -10.81 -2.81
C GLU A 142 7.14 -11.62 -3.91
N ILE A 143 8.24 -11.09 -4.43
CA ILE A 143 9.14 -11.79 -5.35
C ILE A 143 10.43 -12.08 -4.59
N ASP A 144 10.78 -13.36 -4.52
CA ASP A 144 12.01 -13.85 -3.91
C ASP A 144 12.85 -14.55 -4.99
N ASN A 145 14.17 -14.34 -4.99
CA ASN A 145 15.12 -15.07 -5.82
C ASN A 145 15.91 -16.14 -5.04
N ASN A 146 15.44 -16.55 -3.87
CA ASN A 146 16.09 -17.58 -3.07
C ASN A 146 15.81 -19.00 -3.62
N THR A 147 16.17 -19.23 -4.87
CA THR A 147 16.08 -20.50 -5.57
C THR A 147 17.48 -21.01 -5.90
N SER A 148 17.62 -22.29 -6.24
CA SER A 148 18.92 -22.88 -6.60
C SER A 148 19.63 -22.18 -7.77
N THR A 149 18.85 -21.58 -8.68
CA THR A 149 19.35 -20.82 -9.84
C THR A 149 19.34 -19.30 -9.62
N ARG A 150 18.84 -18.82 -8.49
CA ARG A 150 18.53 -17.40 -8.24
C ARG A 150 17.51 -16.80 -9.23
N ALA A 151 16.71 -17.64 -9.85
CA ALA A 151 15.58 -17.17 -10.65
C ALA A 151 14.50 -16.59 -9.73
N PRO A 152 13.90 -15.43 -10.06
CA PRO A 152 12.84 -14.86 -9.24
C PRO A 152 11.56 -15.71 -9.34
N ILE A 153 10.86 -15.86 -8.21
CA ILE A 153 9.55 -16.50 -8.10
C ILE A 153 8.64 -15.62 -7.24
N VAL A 154 7.35 -15.73 -7.41
CA VAL A 154 6.39 -15.25 -6.41
C VAL A 154 6.39 -16.25 -5.27
N SER A 155 6.84 -15.82 -4.09
CA SER A 155 7.05 -16.70 -2.93
C SER A 155 5.96 -16.58 -1.88
N GLY A 156 5.20 -15.48 -1.88
CA GLY A 156 4.09 -15.24 -0.98
C GLY A 156 3.11 -14.19 -1.52
N TYR A 157 1.87 -14.27 -1.08
CA TYR A 157 0.84 -13.28 -1.38
C TYR A 157 -0.28 -13.37 -0.32
N GLY A 158 -1.06 -12.29 -0.24
CA GLY A 158 -2.18 -12.21 0.69
C GLY A 158 -2.68 -10.78 0.85
N HIS A 159 -3.14 -10.43 2.04
CA HIS A 159 -3.58 -9.08 2.32
C HIS A 159 -3.18 -8.63 3.73
N TYR A 160 -3.14 -7.33 3.92
CA TYR A 160 -2.96 -6.67 5.20
C TYR A 160 -4.31 -6.30 5.82
N ASP A 161 -4.39 -6.47 7.14
CA ASP A 161 -5.40 -5.84 8.00
C ASP A 161 -4.66 -4.81 8.87
N ASP A 162 -4.87 -3.54 8.56
CA ASP A 162 -4.18 -2.44 9.21
C ASP A 162 -5.11 -1.65 10.12
N GLU A 163 -4.60 -1.30 11.30
CA GLU A 163 -5.09 -0.24 12.17
C GLU A 163 -4.00 0.84 12.24
N LEU A 164 -4.40 2.10 12.06
CA LEU A 164 -3.48 3.23 12.02
C LEU A 164 -3.91 4.32 12.98
N ARG A 165 -2.94 5.01 13.56
CA ARG A 165 -3.16 6.22 14.37
C ARG A 165 -2.28 7.35 13.86
N LYS A 166 -2.81 8.56 13.93
CA LYS A 166 -2.04 9.77 13.71
C LYS A 166 -1.41 10.22 15.02
N VAL A 167 -0.09 10.25 15.09
CA VAL A 167 0.70 10.64 16.26
C VAL A 167 1.58 11.82 15.86
N ASP A 168 1.48 12.93 16.57
CA ASP A 168 2.20 14.18 16.28
C ASP A 168 2.06 14.64 14.81
N GLY A 169 0.86 14.44 14.25
CA GLY A 169 0.53 14.80 12.87
C GLY A 169 0.93 13.77 11.82
N HIS A 170 1.52 12.64 12.21
CA HIS A 170 2.00 11.59 11.29
C HIS A 170 1.25 10.28 11.46
N TRP A 171 0.86 9.68 10.33
CA TRP A 171 0.23 8.37 10.34
C TRP A 171 1.25 7.26 10.58
N LEU A 172 0.91 6.34 11.51
CA LEU A 172 1.72 5.17 11.89
C LEU A 172 0.81 3.95 12.04
N PHE A 173 1.34 2.75 11.82
CA PHE A 173 0.63 1.51 12.14
C PHE A 173 0.54 1.35 13.65
N SER A 174 -0.67 1.31 14.19
CA SER A 174 -0.90 0.83 15.57
C SER A 174 -0.99 -0.69 15.59
N ARG A 175 -1.44 -1.29 14.50
CA ARG A 175 -1.41 -2.73 14.27
C ARG A 175 -1.31 -3.02 12.77
N ARG A 176 -0.50 -4.00 12.40
CA ARG A 176 -0.53 -4.63 11.08
C ARG A 176 -0.62 -6.13 11.25
N ARG A 177 -1.67 -6.74 10.69
CA ARG A 177 -1.78 -8.18 10.54
C ARG A 177 -1.52 -8.56 9.09
N ILE A 178 -0.63 -9.55 8.91
CA ILE A 178 -0.26 -10.08 7.60
C ILE A 178 -0.97 -11.42 7.42
N ASN A 179 -1.99 -11.45 6.58
CA ASN A 179 -2.60 -12.68 6.09
C ASN A 179 -1.78 -13.19 4.91
N ASN A 180 -1.45 -14.48 4.89
CA ASN A 180 -0.58 -15.10 3.90
C ASN A 180 -1.25 -16.35 3.34
N GLU A 181 -1.66 -16.30 2.07
CA GLU A 181 -2.45 -17.34 1.41
C GLU A 181 -1.64 -18.61 1.09
N VAL A 182 -0.30 -18.55 1.14
CA VAL A 182 0.53 -19.76 0.97
C VAL A 182 0.73 -20.54 2.27
N MET A 183 0.21 -20.02 3.38
CA MET A 183 0.32 -20.63 4.71
C MET A 183 -1.08 -20.89 5.28
N GLU A 184 -1.48 -22.14 5.41
CA GLU A 184 -2.83 -22.52 5.90
C GLU A 184 -3.19 -21.84 7.24
N SER A 185 -2.22 -21.75 8.16
CA SER A 185 -2.41 -21.11 9.48
C SER A 185 -2.57 -19.58 9.41
N ARG A 186 -2.30 -18.96 8.27
CA ARG A 186 -2.33 -17.51 8.06
C ARG A 186 -3.21 -17.10 6.89
N ALA A 187 -3.79 -18.06 6.18
CA ALA A 187 -4.73 -17.80 5.11
C ALA A 187 -5.98 -17.08 5.62
N ALA A 188 -6.52 -16.21 4.78
CA ALA A 188 -7.76 -15.51 5.09
C ALA A 188 -8.95 -16.46 5.10
N GLY A 189 -9.98 -16.08 5.85
CA GLY A 189 -11.30 -16.71 5.73
C GLY A 189 -11.97 -16.35 4.39
N PRO A 190 -13.11 -17.03 4.06
CA PRO A 190 -13.77 -16.85 2.76
C PRO A 190 -14.51 -15.53 2.56
N ALA A 191 -14.61 -14.70 3.60
CA ALA A 191 -15.29 -13.41 3.53
C ALA A 191 -14.39 -12.34 2.89
N ASN A 192 -15.02 -11.43 2.12
CA ASN A 192 -14.30 -10.28 1.60
C ASN A 192 -13.73 -9.43 2.77
N PRO A 193 -12.40 -9.22 2.84
CA PRO A 193 -11.80 -8.46 3.94
C PRO A 193 -12.04 -6.96 3.84
N ALA A 194 -12.39 -6.44 2.66
CA ALA A 194 -12.64 -5.02 2.45
C ALA A 194 -14.10 -4.65 2.77
N TRP A 195 -14.46 -4.76 4.07
CA TRP A 195 -15.76 -4.44 4.68
C TRP A 195 -16.99 -5.12 4.08
#